data_b7beed71ac24172f203e95829f6050f2
#
_entry.id   b7beed71ac24172f203e95829f6050f2
#
_cell.length_a   1.000
_cell.length_b   1.000
_cell.length_c   1.000
_cell.angle_alpha   90.00
_cell.angle_beta   90.00
_cell.angle_gamma   90.00
#
_symmetry.space_group_name_H-M   'P 1'
#
loop_
_entity.id
_entity.type
_entity.pdbx_description
1 polymer ?
#
loop_
_entity_poly.entity_id
_entity_poly.type
_entity_poly.pdbx_seq_one_letter_code
_entity_poly.pdbx_strand_id
1 'polypeptide(L)'
;MNIQSENEMMATAGDLGKVMLDQVDENYVIFLEGDLGAGKTTFVKGFMKGMNFEEVVNSPTFSLIERIELQKHYIFHVDLYRINNKSEIFELDLHEESYLDKPSIQLIEWPQKGEGIILSPDLIIKFKTLENPNHREIFFEDFSNKLKNNLSSV
;
A
#
# COMPACT_ATOMS: atom_id res chain seq x y z
N MET A 1 4.08 -9.07 13.58
CA MET A 1 3.50 -10.35 13.05
C MET A 1 4.56 -11.06 12.23
N ASN A 2 4.75 -12.37 12.45
CA ASN A 2 5.70 -13.17 11.67
C ASN A 2 5.01 -13.80 10.47
N ILE A 3 5.58 -13.67 9.30
CA ILE A 3 5.12 -14.22 8.02
C ILE A 3 6.14 -15.25 7.54
N GLN A 4 5.72 -16.47 7.28
CA GLN A 4 6.61 -17.59 6.95
C GLN A 4 6.60 -17.98 5.48
N SER A 5 5.68 -17.41 4.69
CA SER A 5 5.56 -17.71 3.26
C SER A 5 4.92 -16.56 2.48
N GLU A 6 5.09 -16.58 1.16
CA GLU A 6 4.42 -15.65 0.25
C GLU A 6 2.90 -15.77 0.32
N ASN A 7 2.38 -16.99 0.46
CA ASN A 7 0.94 -17.22 0.60
C ASN A 7 0.38 -16.60 1.87
N GLU A 8 1.10 -16.69 2.98
CA GLU A 8 0.72 -16.05 4.24
C GLU A 8 0.76 -14.53 4.13
N MET A 9 1.78 -13.97 3.45
CA MET A 9 1.85 -12.55 3.14
C MET A 9 0.61 -12.09 2.37
N MET A 10 0.26 -12.82 1.31
CA MET A 10 -0.91 -12.51 0.49
C MET A 10 -2.22 -12.64 1.26
N ALA A 11 -2.34 -13.64 2.15
CA ALA A 11 -3.54 -13.82 2.98
C ALA A 11 -3.71 -12.65 3.97
N THR A 12 -2.65 -12.31 4.71
CA THR A 12 -2.64 -11.18 5.65
C THR A 12 -2.99 -9.86 4.94
N ALA A 13 -2.37 -9.61 3.80
CA ALA A 13 -2.68 -8.41 3.00
C ALA A 13 -4.12 -8.43 2.48
N GLY A 14 -4.62 -9.59 2.08
CA GLY A 14 -6.00 -9.77 1.61
C GLY A 14 -7.03 -9.48 2.72
N ASP A 15 -6.75 -9.85 3.95
CA ASP A 15 -7.62 -9.56 5.09
C ASP A 15 -7.66 -8.05 5.37
N LEU A 16 -6.51 -7.35 5.28
CA LEU A 16 -6.50 -5.89 5.34
C LEU A 16 -7.31 -5.28 4.17
N GLY A 17 -7.16 -5.78 2.95
CA GLY A 17 -7.93 -5.31 1.79
C GLY A 17 -9.43 -5.42 2.00
N LYS A 18 -9.93 -6.52 2.56
CA LYS A 18 -11.36 -6.70 2.91
C LYS A 18 -11.83 -5.67 3.94
N VAL A 19 -11.03 -5.46 4.99
CA VAL A 19 -11.33 -4.46 6.02
C VAL A 19 -11.42 -3.06 5.39
N MET A 20 -10.47 -2.71 4.52
CA MET A 20 -10.45 -1.43 3.82
C MET A 20 -11.66 -1.26 2.90
N LEU A 21 -12.03 -2.30 2.14
CA LEU A 21 -13.19 -2.30 1.24
C LEU A 21 -14.50 -1.97 1.97
N ASP A 22 -14.63 -2.42 3.21
CA ASP A 22 -15.84 -2.29 4.01
C ASP A 22 -15.85 -1.03 4.88
N GLN A 23 -14.71 -0.54 5.32
CA GLN A 23 -14.62 0.49 6.37
C GLN A 23 -14.10 1.84 5.89
N VAL A 24 -13.33 1.89 4.79
CA VAL A 24 -12.76 3.14 4.28
C VAL A 24 -13.78 3.82 3.38
N ASP A 25 -14.21 5.02 3.78
CA ASP A 25 -15.16 5.88 3.06
C ASP A 25 -14.61 7.28 2.76
N GLU A 26 -13.32 7.49 3.02
CA GLU A 26 -12.56 8.70 2.71
C GLU A 26 -11.17 8.33 2.16
N ASN A 27 -10.41 9.32 1.66
CA ASN A 27 -9.06 9.07 1.15
C ASN A 27 -8.14 8.51 2.23
N TYR A 28 -7.34 7.52 1.87
CA TYR A 28 -6.48 6.78 2.78
C TYR A 28 -5.09 6.56 2.20
N VAL A 29 -4.04 6.85 2.95
CA VAL A 29 -2.65 6.74 2.51
C VAL A 29 -1.92 5.67 3.32
N ILE A 30 -1.37 4.67 2.63
CA ILE A 30 -0.60 3.57 3.22
C ILE A 30 0.84 3.65 2.73
N PHE A 31 1.79 3.77 3.65
CA PHE A 31 3.21 3.65 3.35
C PHE A 31 3.67 2.21 3.53
N LEU A 32 4.43 1.71 2.57
CA LEU A 32 5.05 0.39 2.58
C LEU A 32 6.56 0.56 2.70
N GLU A 33 7.09 0.36 3.90
CA GLU A 33 8.49 0.57 4.24
C GLU A 33 9.22 -0.77 4.38
N GLY A 34 10.39 -0.90 3.76
CA GLY A 34 11.23 -2.08 3.85
C GLY A 34 12.19 -2.18 2.67
N ASP A 35 13.20 -3.01 2.82
CA ASP A 35 14.26 -3.22 1.84
C ASP A 35 13.74 -3.82 0.53
N LEU A 36 14.58 -3.81 -0.50
CA LEU A 36 14.30 -4.49 -1.76
C LEU A 36 14.12 -6.00 -1.49
N GLY A 37 13.06 -6.58 -2.05
CA GLY A 37 12.71 -8.00 -1.82
C GLY A 37 12.04 -8.29 -0.47
N ALA A 38 11.71 -7.28 0.34
CA ALA A 38 11.03 -7.49 1.62
C ALA A 38 9.58 -7.96 1.51
N GLY A 39 8.98 -7.95 0.31
CA GLY A 39 7.64 -8.47 0.06
C GLY A 39 6.55 -7.40 -0.11
N LYS A 40 6.92 -6.11 -0.27
CA LYS A 40 5.97 -5.00 -0.45
C LYS A 40 5.01 -5.24 -1.62
N THR A 41 5.53 -5.53 -2.79
CA THR A 41 4.71 -5.81 -3.99
C THR A 41 3.86 -7.09 -3.83
N THR A 42 4.36 -8.13 -3.14
CA THR A 42 3.56 -9.31 -2.79
C THR A 42 2.39 -8.93 -1.89
N PHE A 43 2.64 -8.05 -0.92
CA PHE A 43 1.59 -7.50 -0.06
C PHE A 43 0.54 -6.76 -0.87
N VAL A 44 0.93 -5.87 -1.79
CA VAL A 44 -0.02 -5.15 -2.66
C VAL A 44 -0.88 -6.13 -3.48
N LYS A 45 -0.30 -7.19 -4.03
CA LYS A 45 -1.05 -8.24 -4.74
C LYS A 45 -2.12 -8.89 -3.86
N GLY A 46 -1.77 -9.23 -2.62
CA GLY A 46 -2.70 -9.81 -1.65
C GLY A 46 -3.81 -8.81 -1.28
N PHE A 47 -3.42 -7.57 -0.99
CA PHE A 47 -4.34 -6.47 -0.69
C PHE A 47 -5.38 -6.28 -1.80
N MET A 48 -4.96 -6.22 -3.05
CA MET A 48 -5.84 -6.06 -4.20
C MET A 48 -6.83 -7.21 -4.36
N LYS A 49 -6.41 -8.45 -4.07
CA LYS A 49 -7.34 -9.60 -4.01
C LYS A 49 -8.41 -9.40 -2.93
N GLY A 50 -8.02 -8.89 -1.76
CA GLY A 50 -8.96 -8.55 -0.69
C GLY A 50 -9.95 -7.45 -1.08
N MET A 51 -9.52 -6.53 -1.95
CA MET A 51 -10.35 -5.48 -2.56
C MET A 51 -11.25 -5.98 -3.71
N ASN A 52 -11.34 -7.30 -3.92
CA ASN A 52 -12.06 -7.96 -5.02
C ASN A 52 -11.52 -7.63 -6.43
N PHE A 53 -10.23 -7.37 -6.55
CA PHE A 53 -9.56 -7.17 -7.83
C PHE A 53 -8.83 -8.46 -8.23
N GLU A 54 -9.26 -9.08 -9.32
CA GLU A 54 -8.77 -10.40 -9.77
C GLU A 54 -7.71 -10.33 -10.87
N GLU A 55 -7.47 -9.13 -11.43
CA GLU A 55 -6.47 -8.96 -12.48
C GLU A 55 -5.05 -9.01 -11.93
N VAL A 56 -4.08 -9.14 -12.85
CA VAL A 56 -2.66 -9.21 -12.48
C VAL A 56 -2.17 -7.84 -12.03
N VAL A 57 -1.75 -7.75 -10.78
CA VAL A 57 -1.06 -6.57 -10.24
C VAL A 57 0.43 -6.71 -10.51
N ASN A 58 0.99 -5.77 -11.26
CA ASN A 58 2.42 -5.67 -11.49
C ASN A 58 3.03 -4.61 -10.56
N SER A 59 4.35 -4.71 -10.31
CA SER A 59 5.06 -3.59 -9.68
C SER A 59 5.17 -2.44 -10.66
N PRO A 60 4.78 -1.21 -10.30
CA PRO A 60 4.92 -0.05 -11.18
C PRO A 60 6.35 0.53 -11.20
N THR A 61 7.37 -0.32 -11.07
CA THR A 61 8.77 0.10 -10.97
C THR A 61 9.23 0.99 -12.14
N PHE A 62 8.62 0.85 -13.32
CA PHE A 62 8.94 1.68 -14.49
C PHE A 62 7.96 2.82 -14.72
N SER A 63 6.67 2.58 -14.51
CA SER A 63 5.61 3.61 -14.67
C SER A 63 5.48 4.50 -13.44
N LEU A 64 6.10 4.15 -12.32
CA LEU A 64 6.05 4.79 -11.00
C LEU A 64 4.67 4.76 -10.33
N ILE A 65 3.59 4.71 -11.09
CA ILE A 65 2.21 4.68 -10.60
C ILE A 65 1.34 3.77 -11.47
N GLU A 66 0.51 2.98 -10.84
CA GLU A 66 -0.60 2.26 -11.44
C GLU A 66 -1.91 2.76 -10.80
N ARG A 67 -2.86 3.19 -11.63
CA ARG A 67 -4.17 3.65 -11.19
C ARG A 67 -5.22 2.61 -11.55
N ILE A 68 -5.95 2.15 -10.55
CA ILE A 68 -6.97 1.11 -10.69
C ILE A 68 -8.29 1.67 -10.17
N GLU A 69 -9.33 1.62 -11.00
CA GLU A 69 -10.68 1.99 -10.60
C GLU A 69 -11.44 0.74 -10.16
N LEU A 70 -11.89 0.74 -8.90
CA LEU A 70 -12.80 -0.25 -8.36
C LEU A 70 -14.21 0.33 -8.20
N GLN A 71 -15.17 -0.51 -7.87
CA GLN A 71 -16.57 -0.06 -7.72
C GLN A 71 -16.71 1.04 -6.65
N LYS A 72 -16.04 0.91 -5.51
CA LYS A 72 -16.14 1.83 -4.37
C LYS A 72 -14.94 2.76 -4.19
N HIS A 73 -13.78 2.43 -4.76
CA HIS A 73 -12.52 3.13 -4.51
C HIS A 73 -11.71 3.30 -5.78
N TYR A 74 -10.85 4.33 -5.79
CA TYR A 74 -9.67 4.35 -6.65
C TYR A 74 -8.48 3.82 -5.86
N ILE A 75 -7.63 3.00 -6.49
CA ILE A 75 -6.38 2.53 -5.91
C ILE A 75 -5.22 3.12 -6.70
N PHE A 76 -4.29 3.73 -5.99
CA PHE A 76 -3.02 4.19 -6.54
C PHE A 76 -1.90 3.35 -5.95
N HIS A 77 -1.32 2.49 -6.76
CA HIS A 77 -0.09 1.77 -6.40
C HIS A 77 1.10 2.56 -6.93
N VAL A 78 1.92 3.06 -6.03
CA VAL A 78 3.05 3.95 -6.31
C VAL A 78 4.34 3.28 -5.87
N ASP A 79 5.37 3.28 -6.72
CA ASP A 79 6.72 2.79 -6.40
C ASP A 79 7.75 3.88 -6.68
N LEU A 80 8.25 4.50 -5.63
CA LEU A 80 9.22 5.59 -5.72
C LEU A 80 10.68 5.11 -5.75
N TYR A 81 10.94 3.80 -5.84
CA TYR A 81 12.30 3.26 -5.80
C TYR A 81 13.26 3.93 -6.78
N ARG A 82 12.81 4.16 -8.01
CA ARG A 82 13.62 4.73 -9.10
C ARG A 82 13.65 6.24 -9.15
N ILE A 83 12.88 6.93 -8.32
CA ILE A 83 12.90 8.38 -8.26
C ILE A 83 14.30 8.88 -7.87
N ASN A 84 14.90 9.70 -8.69
CA ASN A 84 16.17 10.36 -8.45
C ASN A 84 15.99 11.85 -8.13
N ASN A 85 14.95 12.46 -8.72
CA ASN A 85 14.63 13.86 -8.51
C ASN A 85 13.20 13.98 -7.96
N LYS A 86 13.05 14.67 -6.84
CA LYS A 86 11.74 14.89 -6.21
C LYS A 86 10.74 15.62 -7.12
N SER A 87 11.20 16.38 -8.13
CA SER A 87 10.31 17.01 -9.11
C SER A 87 9.49 16.01 -9.93
N GLU A 88 10.00 14.79 -10.15
CA GLU A 88 9.30 13.73 -10.86
C GLU A 88 8.02 13.29 -10.11
N ILE A 89 7.99 13.45 -8.79
CA ILE A 89 6.82 13.09 -7.96
C ILE A 89 5.64 14.04 -8.22
N PHE A 90 5.91 15.31 -8.50
CA PHE A 90 4.83 16.25 -8.84
C PHE A 90 4.11 15.88 -10.14
N GLU A 91 4.82 15.22 -11.08
CA GLU A 91 4.23 14.77 -12.34
C GLU A 91 3.31 13.54 -12.16
N LEU A 92 3.34 12.89 -10.98
CA LEU A 92 2.47 11.75 -10.68
C LEU A 92 1.06 12.15 -10.26
N ASP A 93 0.81 13.45 -10.03
CA ASP A 93 -0.50 13.99 -9.63
C ASP A 93 -1.15 13.23 -8.46
N LEU A 94 -0.35 12.89 -7.44
CA LEU A 94 -0.83 12.14 -6.27
C LEU A 94 -1.83 12.93 -5.41
N HIS A 95 -2.00 14.23 -5.70
CA HIS A 95 -2.92 15.13 -5.00
C HIS A 95 -4.26 15.32 -5.74
N GLU A 96 -4.49 14.62 -6.87
CA GLU A 96 -5.76 14.69 -7.63
C GLU A 96 -6.98 14.15 -6.89
N GLU A 97 -6.80 13.58 -5.70
CA GLU A 97 -7.86 12.97 -4.88
C GLU A 97 -9.06 13.88 -4.65
N SER A 98 -8.87 15.19 -4.60
CA SER A 98 -9.94 16.17 -4.38
C SER A 98 -10.93 16.29 -5.55
N TYR A 99 -10.59 15.72 -6.71
CA TYR A 99 -11.43 15.75 -7.91
C TYR A 99 -12.08 14.39 -8.22
N LEU A 100 -11.81 13.37 -7.41
CA LEU A 100 -12.38 12.04 -7.61
C LEU A 100 -13.81 11.97 -7.06
N ASP A 101 -14.65 11.20 -7.72
CA ASP A 101 -16.05 10.96 -7.33
C ASP A 101 -16.22 9.86 -6.27
N LYS A 102 -15.14 9.17 -5.92
CA LYS A 102 -15.03 8.12 -4.88
C LYS A 102 -13.75 8.28 -4.09
N PRO A 103 -13.69 7.75 -2.86
CA PRO A 103 -12.46 7.76 -2.08
C PRO A 103 -11.33 6.99 -2.76
N SER A 104 -10.11 7.40 -2.48
CA SER A 104 -8.89 6.76 -2.97
C SER A 104 -8.12 6.07 -1.84
N ILE A 105 -7.44 4.98 -2.16
CA ILE A 105 -6.45 4.34 -1.30
C ILE A 105 -5.11 4.37 -2.04
N GLN A 106 -4.13 5.06 -1.49
CA GLN A 106 -2.77 5.11 -2.02
C GLN A 106 -1.89 4.10 -1.27
N LEU A 107 -1.24 3.20 -2.01
CA LEU A 107 -0.23 2.26 -1.54
C LEU A 107 1.11 2.74 -2.07
N ILE A 108 1.96 3.30 -1.21
CA ILE A 108 3.22 3.95 -1.63
C ILE A 108 4.42 3.16 -1.12
N GLU A 109 5.16 2.54 -2.05
CA GLU A 109 6.44 1.90 -1.77
C GLU A 109 7.58 2.95 -1.81
N TRP A 110 8.55 2.82 -0.92
CA TRP A 110 9.70 3.73 -0.77
C TRP A 110 9.30 5.18 -0.45
N PRO A 111 8.39 5.41 0.51
CA PRO A 111 7.83 6.74 0.80
C PRO A 111 8.89 7.77 1.22
N GLN A 112 10.02 7.34 1.79
CA GLN A 112 11.12 8.23 2.19
C GLN A 112 11.69 9.02 1.01
N LYS A 113 11.56 8.54 -0.22
CA LYS A 113 11.98 9.28 -1.42
C LYS A 113 11.05 10.43 -1.78
N GLY A 114 9.81 10.37 -1.29
CA GLY A 114 8.80 11.42 -1.48
C GLY A 114 8.60 12.32 -0.26
N GLU A 115 9.45 12.21 0.75
CA GLU A 115 9.35 13.01 1.99
C GLU A 115 9.24 14.52 1.72
N GLY A 116 8.22 15.13 2.30
CA GLY A 116 7.90 16.54 2.13
C GLY A 116 7.10 16.91 0.87
N ILE A 117 6.76 15.91 0.03
CA ILE A 117 5.96 16.10 -1.21
C ILE A 117 4.70 15.25 -1.19
N ILE A 118 4.81 13.97 -0.82
CA ILE A 118 3.65 13.09 -0.72
C ILE A 118 2.84 13.38 0.54
N LEU A 119 1.56 12.97 0.54
CA LEU A 119 0.69 13.11 1.70
C LEU A 119 1.23 12.31 2.90
N SER A 120 0.87 12.78 4.11
CA SER A 120 1.18 12.02 5.33
C SER A 120 0.41 10.69 5.36
N PRO A 121 1.01 9.63 5.90
CA PRO A 121 0.35 8.33 5.95
C PRO A 121 -0.73 8.28 7.01
N ASP A 122 -1.80 7.56 6.70
CA ASP A 122 -2.79 7.10 7.68
C ASP A 122 -2.31 5.80 8.35
N LEU A 123 -1.60 4.96 7.58
CA LEU A 123 -1.05 3.69 8.03
C LEU A 123 0.36 3.50 7.48
N ILE A 124 1.29 3.07 8.32
CA ILE A 124 2.61 2.59 7.89
C ILE A 124 2.70 1.08 8.11
N ILE A 125 3.11 0.36 7.08
CA ILE A 125 3.38 -1.07 7.13
C ILE A 125 4.88 -1.27 6.92
N LYS A 126 5.56 -1.75 7.96
CA LYS A 126 7.01 -2.00 7.93
C LYS A 126 7.30 -3.48 7.71
N PHE A 127 8.15 -3.76 6.74
CA PHE A 127 8.57 -5.11 6.36
C PHE A 127 10.02 -5.32 6.74
N LYS A 128 10.29 -6.31 7.58
CA LYS A 128 11.63 -6.70 7.99
C LYS A 128 11.93 -8.12 7.52
N THR A 129 13.03 -8.28 6.78
CA THR A 129 13.55 -9.59 6.42
C THR A 129 14.23 -10.22 7.64
N LEU A 130 13.96 -11.49 7.90
CA LEU A 130 14.57 -12.24 8.99
C LEU A 130 15.77 -13.05 8.48
N GLU A 131 16.49 -13.73 9.40
CA GLU A 131 17.64 -14.59 9.04
C GLU A 131 17.27 -15.67 8.02
N ASN A 132 16.07 -16.26 8.16
CA ASN A 132 15.53 -17.10 7.10
C ASN A 132 14.98 -16.21 5.98
N PRO A 133 15.54 -16.29 4.75
CA PRO A 133 15.18 -15.40 3.64
C PRO A 133 13.74 -15.56 3.15
N ASN A 134 13.02 -16.59 3.58
CA ASN A 134 11.59 -16.78 3.29
C ASN A 134 10.68 -16.19 4.36
N HIS A 135 11.23 -15.80 5.50
CA HIS A 135 10.46 -15.27 6.61
C HIS A 135 10.55 -13.74 6.64
N ARG A 136 9.43 -13.12 7.04
CA ARG A 136 9.29 -11.68 7.21
C ARG A 136 8.66 -11.38 8.56
N GLU A 137 8.95 -10.21 9.08
CA GLU A 137 8.20 -9.63 10.18
C GLU A 137 7.51 -8.37 9.67
N ILE A 138 6.21 -8.23 9.93
CA ILE A 138 5.41 -7.09 9.52
C ILE A 138 4.91 -6.37 10.77
N PHE A 139 5.00 -5.03 10.72
CA PHE A 139 4.49 -4.13 11.75
C PHE A 139 3.51 -3.15 11.15
N PHE A 140 2.42 -2.90 11.84
CA PHE A 140 1.40 -1.92 11.47
C PHE A 140 1.43 -0.75 12.45
N GLU A 141 1.56 0.47 11.94
CA GLU A 141 1.49 1.71 12.72
C GLU A 141 0.34 2.56 12.16
N ASP A 142 -0.82 2.54 12.85
CA ASP A 142 -2.01 3.31 12.47
C ASP A 142 -2.00 4.68 13.14
N PHE A 143 -2.09 5.74 12.35
CA PHE A 143 -2.06 7.14 12.78
C PHE A 143 -3.42 7.83 12.67
N SER A 144 -4.35 7.27 11.91
CA SER A 144 -5.55 7.99 11.48
C SER A 144 -6.79 7.74 12.32
N ASN A 145 -6.87 6.59 13.00
CA ASN A 145 -8.10 6.10 13.64
C ASN A 145 -9.32 6.03 12.68
N LYS A 146 -9.09 6.05 11.36
CA LYS A 146 -10.15 6.00 10.35
C LYS A 146 -10.78 4.60 10.24
N LEU A 147 -10.07 3.57 10.67
CA LEU A 147 -10.61 2.21 10.74
C LEU A 147 -11.44 2.04 12.01
N LYS A 148 -12.73 1.72 11.83
CA LYS A 148 -13.71 1.59 12.92
C LYS A 148 -13.43 0.43 13.88
N ASN A 149 -12.68 -0.58 13.42
CA ASN A 149 -12.21 -1.71 14.21
C ASN A 149 -10.67 -1.71 14.16
N ASN A 150 -10.04 -1.77 15.31
CA ASN A 150 -8.57 -1.85 15.39
C ASN A 150 -8.04 -2.97 14.48
N LEU A 151 -6.91 -2.74 13.84
CA LEU A 151 -6.15 -3.71 13.03
C LEU A 151 -5.75 -5.00 13.81
N SER A 152 -6.17 -5.13 15.07
CA SER A 152 -5.92 -6.28 15.95
C SER A 152 -6.54 -7.59 15.47
N SER A 153 -7.34 -7.55 14.40
CA SER A 153 -7.99 -8.73 13.79
C SER A 153 -7.36 -9.15 12.45
N VAL A 154 -6.31 -8.46 11.99
CA VAL A 154 -5.54 -8.79 10.77
C VAL A 154 -4.31 -9.64 11.09
#